data_f366f3eb39c420301bdbb41392a86eb2
#
_entry.id   f366f3eb39c420301bdbb41392a86eb2
#
_cell.length_a   1.000
_cell.length_b   1.000
_cell.length_c   1.000
_cell.angle_alpha   90.00
_cell.angle_beta   90.00
_cell.angle_gamma   90.00
#
_symmetry.space_group_name_H-M   'P 1'
#
loop_
_entity.id
_entity.type
_entity.pdbx_description
1 polymer ?
#
loop_
_entity_poly.entity_id
_entity_poly.type
_entity_poly.pdbx_seq_one_letter_code
_entity_poly.pdbx_strand_id
1 'polypeptide(L)'
;MTTEQNKEQICQLDGEIRNKTVLRAGMLSGKLTRHKGVKDMTSCITRCCSNDKCHVAMMMAGKCFSVFCTNPQWCESKDAPLETHHTNPTVAYVKRGDISFGKAF
;
A
#
# COMPACT_ATOMS: atom_id res chain seq x y z
N MET A 1 0.28 -29.22 -2.44
CA MET A 1 0.42 -28.81 -2.44
C MET A 1 0.58 -27.64 -2.36
N THR A 2 0.47 -27.40 -2.11
CA THR A 2 0.87 -26.46 -1.89
C THR A 2 1.40 -25.47 -2.66
N THR A 3 1.63 -25.66 -3.44
CA THR A 3 2.23 -24.90 -4.33
C THR A 3 1.42 -23.85 -4.90
N GLU A 4 0.26 -24.13 -5.15
CA GLU A 4 -0.53 -23.20 -5.83
C GLU A 4 -0.79 -22.00 -5.05
N GLN A 5 -0.84 -22.13 -3.79
CA GLN A 5 -1.08 -20.94 -3.06
C GLN A 5 0.06 -19.99 -3.15
N ASN A 6 1.22 -20.51 -3.45
CA ASN A 6 2.32 -19.60 -3.57
C ASN A 6 2.16 -18.65 -4.69
N LYS A 7 1.66 -19.07 -5.80
CA LYS A 7 1.58 -18.18 -6.88
C LYS A 7 0.60 -17.10 -6.68
N GLU A 8 -0.43 -17.36 -5.96
CA GLU A 8 -1.35 -16.31 -5.74
C GLU A 8 -0.86 -15.28 -4.82
N GLN A 9 0.13 -15.62 -4.06
CA GLN A 9 0.61 -14.74 -3.06
C GLN A 9 1.76 -13.88 -3.49
N ILE A 10 2.05 -13.82 -4.76
CA ILE A 10 3.15 -12.99 -5.20
C ILE A 10 2.69 -11.54 -5.15
N CYS A 11 3.07 -10.88 -4.10
CA CYS A 11 2.78 -9.47 -3.89
C CYS A 11 4.07 -8.84 -3.45
N GLN A 12 4.46 -7.75 -4.10
CA GLN A 12 5.72 -7.13 -3.79
C GLN A 12 5.62 -5.63 -3.96
N LEU A 13 6.59 -4.94 -3.42
CA LEU A 13 6.64 -3.50 -3.56
C LEU A 13 6.78 -3.11 -5.02
N ASP A 14 6.06 -2.06 -5.38
CA ASP A 14 6.18 -1.47 -6.68
C ASP A 14 6.98 -0.19 -6.47
N GLY A 15 8.29 -0.30 -6.57
CA GLY A 15 9.18 0.80 -6.28
C GLY A 15 9.69 0.72 -4.85
N GLU A 16 9.84 1.85 -4.21
CA GLU A 16 10.42 1.95 -2.88
C GLU A 16 9.40 2.41 -1.86
N ILE A 17 9.70 2.16 -0.60
CA ILE A 17 8.94 2.75 0.48
C ILE A 17 9.28 4.24 0.50
N ARG A 18 8.27 5.09 0.47
CA ARG A 18 8.45 6.52 0.35
C ARG A 18 8.15 7.20 1.67
N ASN A 19 9.19 7.67 2.33
CA ASN A 19 9.05 8.37 3.61
C ASN A 19 8.64 9.81 3.36
N LYS A 20 7.99 10.41 4.35
CA LYS A 20 7.55 11.81 4.28
C LYS A 20 6.76 12.07 3.01
N THR A 21 5.86 11.14 2.72
CA THR A 21 5.08 11.15 1.49
C THR A 21 3.63 10.84 1.84
N VAL A 22 2.73 11.52 1.17
CA VAL A 22 1.29 11.30 1.34
C VAL A 22 0.67 11.10 -0.03
N LEU A 23 -0.56 10.61 -0.06
CA LEU A 23 -1.31 10.52 -1.30
C LEU A 23 -1.89 11.88 -1.62
N ARG A 24 -1.83 12.25 -2.90
CA ARG A 24 -2.26 13.60 -3.31
C ARG A 24 -3.71 13.89 -2.97
N ALA A 25 -4.58 12.91 -3.12
CA ALA A 25 -5.98 13.11 -2.85
C ALA A 25 -6.36 12.83 -1.39
N GLY A 26 -5.39 12.40 -0.57
CA GLY A 26 -5.66 12.15 0.83
C GLY A 26 -6.75 11.12 1.02
N MET A 27 -7.73 11.45 1.83
CA MET A 27 -8.83 10.52 2.11
C MET A 27 -9.69 10.23 0.89
N LEU A 28 -9.57 11.03 -0.16
CA LEU A 28 -10.35 10.84 -1.37
C LEU A 28 -9.66 9.91 -2.36
N SER A 29 -8.49 9.39 -2.02
CA SER A 29 -7.75 8.50 -2.91
C SER A 29 -8.53 7.22 -3.20
N GLY A 30 -9.36 6.81 -2.26
CA GLY A 30 -10.13 5.60 -2.41
C GLY A 30 -10.68 5.17 -1.07
N LYS A 31 -10.91 3.87 -0.95
CA LYS A 31 -11.41 3.33 0.31
C LYS A 31 -10.23 2.98 1.20
N LEU A 32 -10.21 3.55 2.39
CA LEU A 32 -9.16 3.30 3.37
C LEU A 32 -9.67 2.33 4.43
N THR A 33 -8.86 1.33 4.72
CA THR A 33 -9.16 0.38 5.78
C THR A 33 -8.04 0.43 6.80
N ARG A 34 -8.38 0.75 8.04
CA ARG A 34 -7.37 0.82 9.08
C ARG A 34 -7.13 -0.56 9.67
N HIS A 35 -5.86 -0.88 9.91
CA HIS A 35 -5.46 -2.14 10.54
C HIS A 35 -4.95 -1.85 11.94
N LYS A 36 -5.80 -2.07 12.93
CA LYS A 36 -5.41 -1.80 14.31
C LYS A 36 -4.32 -2.77 14.73
N GLY A 37 -3.42 -2.28 15.55
CA GLY A 37 -2.35 -3.11 16.07
C GLY A 37 -1.15 -3.26 15.17
N VAL A 38 -1.22 -2.78 13.93
CA VAL A 38 -0.10 -2.81 13.01
C VAL A 38 0.67 -1.51 13.17
N LYS A 39 1.92 -1.61 13.60
CA LYS A 39 2.68 -0.43 13.99
C LYS A 39 3.93 -0.18 13.20
N ASP A 40 4.24 -1.02 12.22
CA ASP A 40 5.41 -0.81 11.39
C ASP A 40 5.05 -0.97 9.94
N MET A 41 5.88 -0.38 9.08
CA MET A 41 5.57 -0.33 7.66
C MET A 41 5.62 -1.71 7.02
N THR A 42 6.55 -2.56 7.43
CA THR A 42 6.65 -3.91 6.86
C THR A 42 5.37 -4.69 7.10
N SER A 43 4.85 -4.64 8.32
CA SER A 43 3.60 -5.32 8.65
C SER A 43 2.44 -4.68 7.91
N CYS A 44 2.47 -3.38 7.72
CA CYS A 44 1.43 -2.68 7.00
C CYS A 44 1.39 -3.13 5.53
N ILE A 45 2.56 -3.28 4.92
CA ILE A 45 2.65 -3.77 3.55
C ILE A 45 2.11 -5.20 3.48
N THR A 46 2.43 -6.03 4.46
CA THR A 46 1.94 -7.40 4.49
C THR A 46 0.41 -7.43 4.55
N ARG A 47 -0.19 -6.54 5.33
CA ARG A 47 -1.64 -6.46 5.39
C ARG A 47 -2.23 -6.03 4.07
N CYS A 48 -1.58 -5.10 3.39
CA CYS A 48 -2.02 -4.69 2.06
C CYS A 48 -1.96 -5.88 1.10
N CYS A 49 -0.89 -6.63 1.14
CA CYS A 49 -0.72 -7.78 0.26
C CYS A 49 -1.75 -8.87 0.52
N SER A 50 -2.26 -8.95 1.74
CA SER A 50 -3.25 -9.96 2.08
C SER A 50 -4.63 -9.65 1.52
N ASN A 51 -4.83 -8.44 1.04
CA ASN A 51 -6.11 -8.02 0.48
C ASN A 51 -5.93 -7.72 -0.99
N ASP A 52 -6.50 -8.54 -1.85
CA ASP A 52 -6.27 -8.41 -3.28
C ASP A 52 -6.78 -7.09 -3.85
N LYS A 53 -7.54 -6.33 -3.10
CA LYS A 53 -8.01 -5.02 -3.54
C LYS A 53 -7.14 -3.88 -3.05
N CYS A 54 -6.15 -4.15 -2.22
CA CYS A 54 -5.28 -3.10 -1.72
C CYS A 54 -4.23 -2.74 -2.75
N HIS A 55 -4.07 -1.46 -2.99
CA HIS A 55 -3.07 -0.95 -3.93
C HIS A 55 -1.93 -0.23 -3.23
N VAL A 56 -2.20 0.35 -2.09
CA VAL A 56 -1.23 1.17 -1.38
C VAL A 56 -1.29 0.87 0.11
N ALA A 57 -0.12 0.69 0.71
CA ALA A 57 -0.01 0.62 2.17
C ALA A 57 0.44 2.00 2.63
N MET A 58 -0.23 2.55 3.62
CA MET A 58 0.08 3.88 4.10
C MET A 58 0.15 3.89 5.61
N MET A 59 1.15 4.55 6.15
CA MET A 59 1.23 4.75 7.60
C MET A 59 1.33 6.21 7.90
N MET A 60 0.66 6.61 8.98
CA MET A 60 0.71 7.97 9.46
C MET A 60 0.36 7.96 10.93
N ALA A 61 1.17 8.63 11.74
CA ALA A 61 0.96 8.72 13.19
C ALA A 61 0.87 7.32 13.82
N GLY A 62 1.64 6.37 13.32
CA GLY A 62 1.65 5.02 13.86
C GLY A 62 0.45 4.16 13.49
N LYS A 63 -0.34 4.60 12.52
CA LYS A 63 -1.53 3.88 12.10
C LYS A 63 -1.35 3.36 10.68
N CYS A 64 -1.73 2.11 10.47
CA CYS A 64 -1.60 1.45 9.18
C CYS A 64 -2.93 1.45 8.44
N PHE A 65 -2.88 1.79 7.17
CA PHE A 65 -4.06 1.78 6.32
C PHE A 65 -3.77 1.04 5.03
N SER A 66 -4.75 0.26 4.58
CA SER A 66 -4.74 -0.26 3.22
C SER A 66 -5.64 0.63 2.39
N VAL A 67 -5.20 0.99 1.20
CA VAL A 67 -5.94 1.89 0.33
C VAL A 67 -6.32 1.15 -0.94
N PHE A 68 -7.61 1.10 -1.20
CA PHE A 68 -8.13 0.59 -2.45
C PHE A 68 -8.39 1.83 -3.33
N CYS A 69 -7.59 2.00 -4.36
CA CYS A 69 -7.66 3.20 -5.19
C CYS A 69 -8.82 3.09 -6.15
N THR A 70 -9.81 3.97 -6.00
CA THR A 70 -10.93 3.97 -6.91
C THR A 70 -10.52 4.48 -8.29
N ASN A 71 -9.52 5.33 -8.32
CA ASN A 71 -9.01 5.90 -9.56
C ASN A 71 -7.50 6.00 -9.40
N PRO A 72 -6.73 5.41 -10.32
CA PRO A 72 -5.26 5.44 -10.17
C PRO A 72 -4.68 6.83 -9.98
N GLN A 73 -5.27 7.83 -10.60
CA GLN A 73 -4.76 9.19 -10.46
C GLN A 73 -4.87 9.71 -9.04
N TRP A 74 -5.88 9.25 -8.31
CA TRP A 74 -6.11 9.72 -6.96
C TRP A 74 -5.14 9.11 -5.96
N CYS A 75 -4.44 8.06 -6.37
CA CYS A 75 -3.45 7.42 -5.53
C CYS A 75 -2.02 7.86 -5.83
N GLU A 76 -1.86 8.91 -6.63
CA GLU A 76 -0.55 9.48 -6.83
C GLU A 76 -0.05 10.07 -5.52
N SER A 77 1.25 10.02 -5.33
CA SER A 77 1.85 10.51 -4.11
C SER A 77 2.47 11.89 -4.31
N LYS A 78 2.69 12.57 -3.21
CA LYS A 78 3.40 13.84 -3.21
C LYS A 78 4.16 13.94 -1.90
N ASP A 79 5.12 14.86 -1.85
CA ASP A 79 5.85 15.11 -0.63
C ASP A 79 4.88 15.62 0.43
N ALA A 80 5.03 15.12 1.64
CA ALA A 80 4.17 15.54 2.74
C ALA A 80 4.55 16.96 3.15
N PRO A 81 3.56 17.81 3.47
CA PRO A 81 3.86 19.15 3.98
C PRO A 81 4.69 19.04 5.26
N LEU A 82 5.59 20.00 5.45
CA LEU A 82 6.48 19.97 6.59
C LEU A 82 5.75 19.85 7.91
N GLU A 83 4.61 20.50 8.03
CA GLU A 83 3.88 20.48 9.28
C GLU A 83 3.33 19.10 9.64
N THR A 84 3.33 18.16 8.69
CA THR A 84 2.86 16.81 8.97
C THR A 84 4.00 15.82 9.19
N HIS A 85 5.26 16.25 9.08
CA HIS A 85 6.39 15.32 9.17
C HIS A 85 6.47 14.63 10.52
N HIS A 86 5.96 15.24 11.57
CA HIS A 86 5.99 14.62 12.90
C HIS A 86 5.12 13.37 12.96
N THR A 87 4.21 13.18 12.01
CA THR A 87 3.38 11.98 11.96
C THR A 87 4.04 10.85 11.16
N ASN A 88 5.22 11.11 10.59
CA ASN A 88 5.95 10.11 9.81
C ASN A 88 5.10 9.50 8.69
N PRO A 89 4.53 10.32 7.80
CA PRO A 89 3.71 9.76 6.73
C PRO A 89 4.57 8.96 5.77
N THR A 90 4.14 7.75 5.48
CA THR A 90 4.90 6.82 4.65
C THR A 90 3.94 6.07 3.74
N VAL A 91 4.33 5.92 2.48
CA VAL A 91 3.50 5.30 1.47
C VAL A 91 4.31 4.24 0.75
N ALA A 92 3.69 3.10 0.45
CA ALA A 92 4.30 2.06 -0.34
C ALA A 92 3.24 1.49 -1.28
N TYR A 93 3.58 1.44 -2.55
CA TYR A 93 2.70 0.85 -3.55
C TYR A 93 3.03 -0.63 -3.66
N VAL A 94 2.01 -1.45 -3.90
CA VAL A 94 2.23 -2.88 -4.09
C VAL A 94 1.71 -3.27 -5.45
N LYS A 95 2.31 -4.33 -6.00
CA LYS A 95 1.84 -4.91 -7.24
C LYS A 95 1.80 -6.41 -7.05
N ARG A 96 0.88 -7.08 -7.78
CA ARG A 96 0.74 -8.52 -7.69
C ARG A 96 1.26 -9.09 -8.99
N GLY A 97 2.14 -10.00 -8.83
CA GLY A 97 2.78 -10.59 -9.98
C GLY A 97 1.86 -11.46 -10.75
N ASP A 98 1.63 -11.56 -11.01
CA ASP A 98 1.25 -12.05 -11.87
C ASP A 98 0.44 -12.19 -12.43
N ILE A 99 0.35 -11.84 -12.09
CA ILE A 99 -0.28 -11.75 -12.55
C ILE A 99 -0.22 -11.84 -13.63
N SER A 100 0.36 -11.89 -13.59
CA SER A 100 0.72 -12.17 -14.19
C SER A 100 1.01 -12.55 -14.89
N PHE A 101 1.37 -12.64 -14.92
CA PHE A 101 1.74 -13.10 -15.43
C PHE A 101 1.58 -13.49 -16.07
N GLY A 102 1.46 -13.41 -15.87
CA GLY A 102 1.26 -13.83 -16.44
C GLY A 102 1.23 -14.05 -17.29
N LYS A 103 1.04 -13.97 -17.45
CA LYS A 103 1.01 -14.27 -18.16
C LYS A 103 1.21 -14.44 -18.96
N ALA A 104 1.46 -14.57 -18.90
CA ALA A 104 1.72 -14.87 -19.49
C ALA A 104 1.81 -15.28 -20.13
N PHE A 105 1.78 -15.45 -20.24
CA PHE A 105 1.81 -15.84 -20.57
C PHE A 105 1.60 -16.11 -21.09
#